data_2a59ebadc3dc814f028ab422bb2446d2
#
_entry.id   2a59ebadc3dc814f028ab422bb2446d2
#
_cell.length_a   1.000
_cell.length_b   1.000
_cell.length_c   1.000
_cell.angle_alpha   90.00
_cell.angle_beta   90.00
_cell.angle_gamma   90.00
#
_symmetry.space_group_name_H-M   'P 1'
#
loop_
_entity.id
_entity.type
_entity.pdbx_description
1 polymer ?
#
loop_
_entity_poly.entity_id
_entity_poly.type
_entity_poly.pdbx_seq_one_letter_code
_entity_poly.pdbx_strand_id
1 'polypeptide(L)'
;LEQTCVLTGGDPFGSGALVKPGVLSVLAAAQKKTIDEAVEGRRLAFADWVASAENPLTTRTIVNRLWLWHFGQPIAGNPNNFGSTGKLPTHPELLDWLAATFVEE
;
A
#
# COMPACT_ATOMS: atom_id res chain seq x y z
N LEU A 1 -20.50 14.49 10.42
CA LEU A 1 -19.43 13.51 10.14
C LEU A 1 -20.06 12.37 9.33
N GLU A 2 -19.53 12.15 8.15
CA GLU A 2 -19.95 11.03 7.30
C GLU A 2 -19.51 9.73 7.96
N GLN A 3 -20.47 8.93 8.40
CA GLN A 3 -20.18 7.62 8.99
C GLN A 3 -19.97 6.61 7.86
N THR A 4 -18.82 5.98 7.83
CA THR A 4 -18.48 4.93 6.85
C THR A 4 -18.64 3.57 7.50
N CYS A 5 -19.36 2.66 6.82
CA CYS A 5 -19.63 1.30 7.28
C CYS A 5 -19.07 0.27 6.30
N VAL A 6 -18.79 -0.92 6.78
CA VAL A 6 -18.64 -2.09 5.90
C VAL A 6 -20.01 -2.41 5.31
N LEU A 7 -20.08 -2.61 3.99
CA LEU A 7 -21.31 -2.99 3.31
C LEU A 7 -21.46 -4.52 3.32
N THR A 8 -22.61 -5.01 3.77
CA THR A 8 -22.88 -6.46 3.78
C THR A 8 -23.19 -6.92 2.35
N GLY A 9 -22.36 -7.81 1.80
CA GLY A 9 -22.53 -8.32 0.45
C GLY A 9 -22.41 -7.28 -0.66
N GLY A 10 -21.89 -6.07 -0.36
CA GLY A 10 -21.82 -4.96 -1.31
C GLY A 10 -23.13 -4.18 -1.48
N ASP A 11 -24.18 -4.51 -0.72
CA ASP A 11 -25.45 -3.78 -0.73
C ASP A 11 -25.24 -2.36 -0.16
N PRO A 12 -25.51 -1.28 -0.95
CA PRO A 12 -25.35 0.10 -0.49
C PRO A 12 -26.21 0.45 0.74
N PHE A 13 -27.29 -0.28 0.97
CA PHE A 13 -28.23 -0.09 2.08
C PHE A 13 -27.97 -1.06 3.24
N GLY A 14 -27.15 -2.09 3.02
CA GLY A 14 -26.76 -3.09 4.01
C GLY A 14 -25.61 -2.62 4.90
N SER A 15 -25.88 -1.66 5.82
CA SER A 15 -24.87 -1.12 6.73
C SER A 15 -24.44 -2.16 7.76
N GLY A 16 -23.17 -2.53 7.74
CA GLY A 16 -22.50 -3.38 8.74
C GLY A 16 -21.77 -2.56 9.80
N ALA A 17 -20.63 -3.07 10.24
CA ALA A 17 -19.81 -2.42 11.27
C ALA A 17 -19.27 -1.06 10.82
N LEU A 18 -19.31 -0.08 11.73
CA LEU A 18 -18.66 1.23 11.54
C LEU A 18 -17.16 1.03 11.41
N VAL A 19 -16.55 1.73 10.45
CA VAL A 19 -15.12 1.73 10.25
C VAL A 19 -14.52 3.12 10.43
N LYS A 20 -13.32 3.17 10.98
CA LYS A 20 -12.54 4.39 11.11
C LYS A 20 -11.54 4.49 9.97
N PRO A 21 -11.13 5.72 9.59
CA PRO A 21 -10.07 5.89 8.61
C PRO A 21 -8.76 5.29 9.14
N GLY A 22 -8.01 4.66 8.26
CA GLY A 22 -6.76 4.01 8.65
C GLY A 22 -5.92 3.63 7.46
N VAL A 23 -4.74 3.13 7.74
CA VAL A 23 -3.82 2.53 6.77
C VAL A 23 -3.93 1.00 6.83
N LEU A 24 -3.22 0.29 5.96
CA LEU A 24 -3.22 -1.17 5.95
C LEU A 24 -2.79 -1.72 7.32
N SER A 25 -3.65 -2.51 7.95
CA SER A 25 -3.42 -3.03 9.31
C SER A 25 -2.17 -3.89 9.42
N VAL A 26 -1.78 -4.59 8.37
CA VAL A 26 -0.55 -5.39 8.30
C VAL A 26 0.72 -4.53 8.46
N LEU A 27 0.67 -3.25 8.11
CA LEU A 27 1.77 -2.30 8.25
C LEU A 27 1.59 -1.36 9.45
N ALA A 28 0.40 -1.26 10.01
CA ALA A 28 0.08 -0.33 11.10
C ALA A 28 0.91 -0.60 12.37
N ALA A 29 1.24 -1.87 12.63
CA ALA A 29 2.07 -2.25 13.76
C ALA A 29 3.51 -1.72 13.67
N ALA A 30 4.05 -1.63 12.46
CA ALA A 30 5.40 -1.10 12.20
C ALA A 30 5.43 0.43 12.12
N GLN A 31 4.34 1.04 11.67
CA GLN A 31 4.31 2.45 11.29
C GLN A 31 3.39 3.30 12.17
N LYS A 32 3.04 3.01 13.35
CA LYS A 32 2.27 3.81 14.35
C LYS A 32 1.51 5.07 13.83
N LYS A 33 1.22 5.15 12.53
CA LYS A 33 0.59 6.29 11.88
C LYS A 33 -0.92 6.08 11.85
N THR A 34 -1.65 6.93 12.53
CA THR A 34 -3.11 6.98 12.53
C THR A 34 -3.58 8.09 11.60
N ILE A 35 -4.65 7.85 10.86
CA ILE A 35 -5.35 8.89 10.12
C ILE A 35 -6.45 9.43 11.04
N ASP A 36 -6.51 10.74 11.22
CA ASP A 36 -7.51 11.40 12.06
C ASP A 36 -8.94 11.10 11.56
N GLU A 37 -9.87 11.06 12.49
CA GLU A 37 -11.32 10.93 12.19
C GLU A 37 -11.89 12.18 11.51
N ALA A 38 -11.24 13.34 11.64
CA ALA A 38 -11.60 14.55 10.91
C ALA A 38 -11.50 14.31 9.41
N VAL A 39 -12.49 14.74 8.62
CA VAL A 39 -12.49 14.59 7.16
C VAL A 39 -11.37 15.39 6.52
N GLU A 40 -11.13 16.59 7.09
CA GLU A 40 -10.09 17.49 6.65
C GLU A 40 -8.71 16.90 6.94
N GLY A 41 -7.84 16.89 5.92
CA GLY A 41 -6.49 16.37 6.04
C GLY A 41 -6.32 14.86 5.82
N ARG A 42 -7.38 14.04 5.76
CA ARG A 42 -7.27 12.58 5.55
C ARG A 42 -6.49 12.21 4.29
N ARG A 43 -6.75 12.91 3.19
CA ARG A 43 -6.06 12.66 1.91
C ARG A 43 -4.58 12.98 2.01
N LEU A 44 -4.22 14.08 2.68
CA LEU A 44 -2.83 14.45 2.92
C LEU A 44 -2.15 13.42 3.83
N ALA A 45 -2.79 13.06 4.95
CA ALA A 45 -2.26 12.05 5.86
C ALA A 45 -2.04 10.69 5.17
N PHE A 46 -2.94 10.31 4.25
CA PHE A 46 -2.77 9.09 3.45
C PHE A 46 -1.65 9.24 2.41
N ALA A 47 -1.55 10.39 1.74
CA ALA A 47 -0.47 10.67 0.79
C ALA A 47 0.91 10.64 1.47
N ASP A 48 1.03 11.26 2.64
CA ASP A 48 2.25 11.21 3.46
C ASP A 48 2.61 9.78 3.87
N TRP A 49 1.60 8.95 4.19
CA TRP A 49 1.85 7.54 4.49
C TRP A 49 2.32 6.77 3.26
N VAL A 50 1.70 6.98 2.10
CA VAL A 50 2.12 6.35 0.83
C VAL A 50 3.54 6.75 0.46
N ALA A 51 3.89 8.04 0.63
CA ALA A 51 5.20 8.58 0.28
C ALA A 51 6.28 8.37 1.36
N SER A 52 5.91 7.81 2.51
CA SER A 52 6.85 7.59 3.61
C SER A 52 7.95 6.60 3.23
N ALA A 53 9.20 6.94 3.55
CA ALA A 53 10.34 6.04 3.42
C ALA A 53 10.19 4.73 4.22
N GLU A 54 9.38 4.78 5.30
CA GLU A 54 9.06 3.61 6.12
C GLU A 54 8.01 2.69 5.47
N ASN A 55 7.37 3.12 4.34
CA ASN A 55 6.40 2.30 3.64
C ASN A 55 7.10 1.34 2.67
N PRO A 56 7.22 0.05 3.03
CA PRO A 56 7.97 -0.90 2.21
C PRO A 56 7.26 -1.27 0.91
N LEU A 57 5.97 -0.95 0.77
CA LEU A 57 5.19 -1.33 -0.41
C LEU A 57 5.39 -0.34 -1.55
N THR A 58 5.45 0.95 -1.27
CA THR A 58 5.54 1.99 -2.31
C THR A 58 6.82 1.85 -3.11
N THR A 59 7.97 1.77 -2.44
CA THR A 59 9.27 1.68 -3.09
C THR A 59 9.44 0.38 -3.86
N ARG A 60 9.05 -0.75 -3.30
CA ARG A 60 9.08 -2.03 -4.02
C ARG A 60 8.17 -2.03 -5.25
N THR A 61 7.01 -1.40 -5.16
CA THR A 61 6.07 -1.30 -6.28
C THR A 61 6.63 -0.47 -7.43
N ILE A 62 7.17 0.71 -7.14
CA ILE A 62 7.70 1.58 -8.20
C ILE A 62 8.96 0.99 -8.82
N VAL A 63 9.87 0.46 -8.03
CA VAL A 63 11.11 -0.18 -8.51
C VAL A 63 10.80 -1.39 -9.39
N ASN A 64 9.85 -2.23 -8.99
CA ASN A 64 9.44 -3.38 -9.81
C ASN A 64 8.85 -2.95 -11.16
N ARG A 65 8.13 -1.82 -11.21
CA ARG A 65 7.61 -1.25 -12.45
C ARG A 65 8.69 -0.60 -13.32
N LEU A 66 9.62 0.12 -12.72
CA LEU A 66 10.79 0.67 -13.41
C LEU A 66 11.62 -0.46 -14.03
N TRP A 67 11.85 -1.53 -13.28
CA TRP A 67 12.53 -2.71 -13.77
C TRP A 67 11.81 -3.35 -14.97
N LEU A 68 10.47 -3.54 -14.86
CA LEU A 68 9.65 -4.04 -15.97
C LEU A 68 9.79 -3.18 -17.23
N TRP A 69 9.76 -1.86 -17.08
CA TRP A 69 9.85 -0.94 -18.22
C TRP A 69 11.23 -0.97 -18.89
N HIS A 70 12.30 -1.21 -18.14
CA HIS A 70 13.66 -1.29 -18.69
C HIS A 70 14.00 -2.66 -19.27
N PHE A 71 13.56 -3.72 -18.62
CA PHE A 71 13.98 -5.10 -18.94
C PHE A 71 12.87 -5.98 -19.52
N GLY A 72 11.65 -5.48 -19.62
CA GLY A 72 10.51 -6.20 -20.21
C GLY A 72 9.88 -7.28 -19.33
N GLN A 73 10.51 -7.65 -18.20
CA GLN A 73 10.00 -8.63 -17.23
C GLN A 73 10.16 -8.06 -15.81
N PRO A 74 9.10 -8.09 -14.97
CA PRO A 74 9.22 -7.60 -13.60
C PRO A 74 9.93 -8.60 -12.70
N ILE A 75 10.56 -8.13 -11.62
CA ILE A 75 11.17 -8.99 -10.60
C ILE A 75 10.05 -9.76 -9.86
N ALA A 76 8.98 -9.07 -9.44
CA ALA A 76 7.75 -9.69 -8.95
C ALA A 76 6.76 -9.83 -10.10
N GLY A 77 6.46 -11.04 -10.50
CA GLY A 77 5.90 -11.42 -11.81
C GLY A 77 4.49 -10.92 -12.13
N ASN A 78 3.77 -10.30 -11.17
CA ASN A 78 2.53 -9.58 -11.44
C ASN A 78 2.57 -8.21 -10.77
N PRO A 79 2.96 -7.13 -11.50
CA PRO A 79 3.15 -5.81 -10.92
C PRO A 79 1.84 -5.13 -10.44
N ASN A 80 0.70 -5.76 -10.70
CA ASN A 80 -0.61 -5.27 -10.25
C ASN A 80 -1.23 -6.15 -9.15
N ASN A 81 -0.55 -7.23 -8.73
CA ASN A 81 -1.06 -8.12 -7.70
C ASN A 81 0.11 -8.64 -6.83
N PHE A 82 0.28 -8.02 -5.67
CA PHE A 82 1.24 -8.41 -4.64
C PHE A 82 0.58 -9.20 -3.49
N GLY A 83 -0.69 -9.59 -3.65
CA GLY A 83 -1.42 -10.38 -2.67
C GLY A 83 -1.08 -11.87 -2.72
N SER A 84 -1.79 -12.66 -1.94
CA SER A 84 -1.57 -14.12 -1.82
C SER A 84 -1.72 -14.91 -3.12
N THR A 85 -2.44 -14.35 -4.11
CA THR A 85 -2.59 -14.93 -5.46
C THR A 85 -1.59 -14.36 -6.45
N GLY A 86 -0.74 -13.43 -6.05
CA GLY A 86 0.33 -12.87 -6.87
C GLY A 86 1.51 -13.84 -7.01
N LYS A 87 2.42 -13.50 -7.92
CA LYS A 87 3.68 -14.25 -8.09
C LYS A 87 4.74 -13.69 -7.16
N LEU A 88 5.44 -14.58 -6.46
CA LEU A 88 6.59 -14.21 -5.65
C LEU A 88 7.70 -13.60 -6.51
N PRO A 89 8.52 -12.70 -5.95
CA PRO A 89 9.68 -12.16 -6.62
C PRO A 89 10.67 -13.27 -6.99
N THR A 90 11.25 -13.21 -8.18
CA THR A 90 12.31 -14.13 -8.61
C THR A 90 13.62 -13.87 -7.86
N HIS A 91 13.87 -12.61 -7.50
CA HIS A 91 15.06 -12.14 -6.80
C HIS A 91 14.66 -11.16 -5.68
N PRO A 92 14.16 -11.66 -4.53
CA PRO A 92 13.64 -10.81 -3.46
C PRO A 92 14.71 -9.87 -2.89
N GLU A 93 15.94 -10.34 -2.68
CA GLU A 93 17.03 -9.52 -2.15
C GLU A 93 17.42 -8.37 -3.09
N LEU A 94 17.41 -8.62 -4.40
CA LEU A 94 17.65 -7.57 -5.40
C LEU A 94 16.54 -6.51 -5.35
N LEU A 95 15.27 -6.94 -5.26
CA LEU A 95 14.14 -6.02 -5.15
C LEU A 95 14.24 -5.17 -3.90
N ASP A 96 14.62 -5.76 -2.77
CA ASP A 96 14.78 -5.08 -1.50
C ASP A 96 15.95 -4.08 -1.53
N TRP A 97 17.08 -4.48 -2.08
CA TRP A 97 18.23 -3.60 -2.25
C TRP A 97 17.91 -2.39 -3.14
N LEU A 98 17.29 -2.62 -4.30
CA LEU A 98 16.89 -1.56 -5.20
C LEU A 98 15.87 -0.62 -4.55
N ALA A 99 14.92 -1.16 -3.78
CA ALA A 99 13.91 -0.35 -3.09
C ALA A 99 14.53 0.51 -1.98
N ALA A 100 15.52 0.01 -1.25
CA ALA A 100 16.26 0.76 -0.25
C ALA A 100 17.10 1.88 -0.89
N THR A 101 17.87 1.56 -1.92
CA THR A 101 18.70 2.53 -2.64
C THR A 101 17.86 3.66 -3.26
N PHE A 102 16.68 3.35 -3.77
CA PHE A 102 15.76 4.34 -4.35
C PHE A 102 15.26 5.40 -3.35
N VAL A 103 15.30 5.09 -2.06
CA VAL A 103 14.91 6.03 -0.99
C VAL A 103 16.09 6.88 -0.52
N GLU A 104 17.30 6.32 -0.58
CA GLU A 104 18.52 6.95 -0.05
C GLU A 104 19.11 8.01 -0.99
N GLU A 105 18.86 7.92 -2.30
CA GLU A 105 19.30 8.84 -3.34
C GLU A 105 18.23 9.87 -3.73
#